data_14f4449f2cf6c18c8473385c61b772f2
#
_entry.id   14f4449f2cf6c18c8473385c61b772f2
#
_cell.length_a   1.000
_cell.length_b   1.000
_cell.length_c   1.000
_cell.angle_alpha   90.00
_cell.angle_beta   90.00
_cell.angle_gamma   90.00
#
_symmetry.space_group_name_H-M   'P 1'
#
loop_
_entity.id
_entity.type
_entity.pdbx_description
1 polymer ?
#
loop_
_entity_poly.entity_id
_entity_poly.type
_entity_poly.pdbx_seq_one_letter_code
_entity_poly.pdbx_strand_id
1 'polypeptide(L)'
;MVFLLIGLSTIGIFVTHTFAEAQTNQSDFNFGAAGDFGCGKNANRTISNMLTREPEVVIGLGDLSYQKTADCWFHVVSPLDNDGRLKIAIGDNEMFPYKFSQYMKHFNMTKPYYSFNYGNVHFLSMATAKNKEIPYNETSEQYKFVNDDLRRAHDNKSINWIIVYSFRAFYSSNTTHPGLDELQDLYHPLFDKYGVDVVLQAHNHNYQRTYPINYNVTKTFTPIITDRETEKYENDPKGPIFITVGTGGEDLYNFTGQAPYVITQFQRHGFLNIDVVENGTRLNGNFYENRAKSDKDHFTITK
;
A
#
# COMPACT_ATOMS: atom_id res chain seq x y z
N MET A 1 -71.69 -38.38 7.08
CA MET A 1 -71.07 -37.51 6.06
C MET A 1 -69.81 -36.96 6.69
N VAL A 2 -68.63 -37.59 6.41
CA VAL A 2 -67.35 -37.29 7.01
C VAL A 2 -66.55 -36.51 5.95
N PHE A 3 -66.18 -35.25 6.27
CA PHE A 3 -65.31 -34.47 5.40
C PHE A 3 -63.85 -34.71 5.79
N LEU A 4 -63.07 -35.22 4.84
CA LEU A 4 -61.62 -35.43 4.94
C LEU A 4 -60.95 -34.18 4.40
N LEU A 5 -60.23 -33.44 5.30
CA LEU A 5 -59.38 -32.29 4.92
C LEU A 5 -57.99 -32.83 4.60
N ILE A 6 -57.59 -32.73 3.34
CA ILE A 6 -56.23 -33.03 2.88
C ILE A 6 -55.43 -31.72 2.97
N GLY A 7 -54.46 -31.67 3.89
CA GLY A 7 -53.50 -30.58 3.98
C GLY A 7 -52.34 -30.77 2.98
N LEU A 8 -52.20 -29.87 2.00
CA LEU A 8 -51.01 -29.78 1.16
C LEU A 8 -49.91 -29.01 1.92
N SER A 9 -48.85 -29.69 2.28
CA SER A 9 -47.61 -29.04 2.77
C SER A 9 -46.74 -28.75 1.54
N THR A 10 -46.54 -27.46 1.25
CA THR A 10 -45.56 -26.99 0.27
C THR A 10 -44.21 -26.93 0.90
N ILE A 11 -43.28 -27.81 0.51
CA ILE A 11 -41.88 -27.79 0.85
C ILE A 11 -41.21 -26.72 0.00
N GLY A 12 -40.90 -25.57 0.60
CA GLY A 12 -40.08 -24.52 -0.03
C GLY A 12 -38.62 -24.97 -0.07
N ILE A 13 -38.10 -25.23 -1.26
CA ILE A 13 -36.67 -25.47 -1.48
C ILE A 13 -35.98 -24.09 -1.50
N PHE A 14 -35.28 -23.74 -0.40
CA PHE A 14 -34.36 -22.60 -0.41
C PHE A 14 -33.09 -23.01 -1.15
N VAL A 15 -32.95 -22.54 -2.39
CA VAL A 15 -31.70 -22.61 -3.14
C VAL A 15 -30.82 -21.47 -2.64
N THR A 16 -29.88 -21.77 -1.73
CA THR A 16 -28.81 -20.84 -1.36
C THR A 16 -27.81 -20.79 -2.51
N HIS A 17 -27.84 -19.73 -3.31
CA HIS A 17 -26.77 -19.43 -4.23
C HIS A 17 -25.56 -18.93 -3.42
N THR A 18 -24.66 -19.82 -3.12
CA THR A 18 -23.29 -19.43 -2.75
C THR A 18 -22.61 -18.95 -4.02
N PHE A 19 -22.48 -17.65 -4.17
CA PHE A 19 -21.52 -17.09 -5.13
C PHE A 19 -20.12 -17.42 -4.60
N ALA A 20 -19.54 -18.51 -5.07
CA ALA A 20 -18.11 -18.69 -5.02
C ALA A 20 -17.54 -17.64 -5.98
N GLU A 21 -16.92 -16.58 -5.46
CA GLU A 21 -16.02 -15.75 -6.25
C GLU A 21 -14.95 -16.69 -6.79
N ALA A 22 -14.96 -16.90 -8.10
CA ALA A 22 -13.88 -17.57 -8.78
C ALA A 22 -12.64 -16.69 -8.60
N GLN A 23 -11.77 -17.01 -7.65
CA GLN A 23 -10.42 -16.50 -7.61
C GLN A 23 -9.79 -16.91 -8.95
N THR A 24 -9.70 -15.98 -9.88
CA THR A 24 -8.84 -16.16 -11.05
C THR A 24 -7.44 -16.34 -10.50
N ASN A 25 -6.83 -17.50 -10.74
CA ASN A 25 -5.42 -17.77 -10.51
C ASN A 25 -4.61 -16.96 -11.53
N GLN A 26 -4.68 -15.65 -11.44
CA GLN A 26 -3.83 -14.75 -12.21
C GLN A 26 -2.53 -14.64 -11.42
N SER A 27 -1.51 -15.38 -11.84
CA SER A 27 -0.21 -15.43 -11.16
C SER A 27 0.65 -14.20 -11.46
N ASP A 28 0.50 -13.63 -12.66
CA ASP A 28 1.29 -12.50 -13.13
C ASP A 28 0.37 -11.28 -13.30
N PHE A 29 0.75 -10.16 -12.69
CA PHE A 29 0.03 -8.89 -12.73
C PHE A 29 0.96 -7.75 -12.35
N ASN A 30 0.53 -6.50 -12.47
CA ASN A 30 1.28 -5.37 -11.97
C ASN A 30 0.44 -4.42 -11.11
N PHE A 31 1.11 -3.69 -10.24
CA PHE A 31 0.47 -2.63 -9.46
C PHE A 31 1.31 -1.36 -9.43
N GLY A 32 0.62 -0.21 -9.44
CA GLY A 32 1.22 1.11 -9.37
C GLY A 32 0.99 1.76 -8.02
N ALA A 33 1.97 2.53 -7.49
CA ALA A 33 1.83 3.25 -6.22
C ALA A 33 2.42 4.65 -6.27
N ALA A 34 1.72 5.63 -5.70
CA ALA A 34 2.23 6.95 -5.37
C ALA A 34 1.35 7.60 -4.28
N GLY A 35 1.88 8.59 -3.57
CA GLY A 35 1.16 9.46 -2.64
C GLY A 35 1.44 10.92 -2.91
N ASP A 36 0.89 11.80 -2.07
CA ASP A 36 1.11 13.25 -2.14
C ASP A 36 0.77 13.82 -3.52
N PHE A 37 -0.47 13.54 -3.97
CA PHE A 37 -0.89 13.86 -5.35
C PHE A 37 -1.25 15.32 -5.57
N GLY A 38 -2.13 15.86 -4.72
CA GLY A 38 -2.85 17.09 -5.05
C GLY A 38 -3.70 16.94 -6.33
N CYS A 39 -4.07 18.08 -6.93
CA CYS A 39 -4.93 18.10 -8.12
C CYS A 39 -4.31 18.87 -9.29
N GLY A 40 -3.01 19.12 -9.22
CA GLY A 40 -2.29 19.94 -10.19
C GLY A 40 -1.90 19.17 -11.47
N LYS A 41 -1.17 19.88 -12.32
CA LYS A 41 -0.68 19.34 -13.59
C LYS A 41 0.21 18.09 -13.43
N ASN A 42 1.00 18.05 -12.34
CA ASN A 42 1.89 16.90 -12.10
C ASN A 42 1.08 15.67 -11.69
N ALA A 43 0.03 15.80 -10.85
CA ALA A 43 -0.87 14.71 -10.52
C ALA A 43 -1.52 14.11 -11.78
N ASN A 44 -2.06 14.96 -12.66
CA ASN A 44 -2.62 14.50 -13.94
C ASN A 44 -1.58 13.75 -14.80
N ARG A 45 -0.32 14.20 -14.81
CA ARG A 45 0.75 13.51 -15.55
C ARG A 45 1.09 12.16 -14.92
N THR A 46 1.12 12.07 -13.58
CA THR A 46 1.37 10.82 -12.87
C THR A 46 0.27 9.80 -13.19
N ILE A 47 -0.99 10.20 -13.12
CA ILE A 47 -2.12 9.34 -13.48
C ILE A 47 -2.06 8.91 -14.95
N SER A 48 -1.79 9.86 -15.87
CA SER A 48 -1.65 9.52 -17.30
C SER A 48 -0.48 8.55 -17.56
N ASN A 49 0.60 8.68 -16.80
CA ASN A 49 1.76 7.78 -16.91
C ASN A 49 1.43 6.39 -16.32
N MET A 50 0.73 6.32 -15.17
CA MET A 50 0.24 5.06 -14.60
C MET A 50 -0.65 4.30 -15.60
N LEU A 51 -1.58 4.99 -16.27
CA LEU A 51 -2.46 4.37 -17.25
C LEU A 51 -1.71 3.68 -18.40
N THR A 52 -0.52 4.17 -18.78
CA THR A 52 0.29 3.53 -19.84
C THR A 52 0.86 2.17 -19.44
N ARG A 53 0.79 1.81 -18.16
CA ARG A 53 1.24 0.51 -17.61
C ARG A 53 0.10 -0.46 -17.36
N GLU A 54 -1.14 0.01 -17.53
CA GLU A 54 -2.36 -0.80 -17.38
C GLU A 54 -2.38 -1.60 -16.05
N PRO A 55 -2.11 -0.96 -14.87
CA PRO A 55 -2.01 -1.70 -13.61
C PRO A 55 -3.35 -2.30 -13.22
N GLU A 56 -3.33 -3.53 -12.75
CA GLU A 56 -4.50 -4.22 -12.20
C GLU A 56 -4.84 -3.74 -10.78
N VAL A 57 -3.85 -3.24 -10.03
CA VAL A 57 -4.05 -2.59 -8.73
C VAL A 57 -3.33 -1.25 -8.72
N VAL A 58 -3.97 -0.22 -8.18
CA VAL A 58 -3.37 1.11 -7.97
C VAL A 58 -3.48 1.48 -6.50
N ILE A 59 -2.38 1.94 -5.91
CA ILE A 59 -2.32 2.30 -4.49
C ILE A 59 -2.04 3.79 -4.35
N GLY A 60 -3.02 4.53 -3.83
CA GLY A 60 -2.84 5.89 -3.36
C GLY A 60 -2.32 5.89 -1.91
N LEU A 61 -1.10 6.39 -1.68
CA LEU A 61 -0.43 6.30 -0.38
C LEU A 61 -0.79 7.42 0.61
N GLY A 62 -1.91 8.10 0.41
CA GLY A 62 -2.38 9.21 1.26
C GLY A 62 -1.94 10.58 0.77
N ASP A 63 -2.46 11.62 1.44
CA ASP A 63 -2.40 13.02 1.03
C ASP A 63 -2.80 13.17 -0.44
N LEU A 64 -4.01 12.70 -0.73
CA LEU A 64 -4.53 12.55 -2.09
C LEU A 64 -5.03 13.89 -2.63
N SER A 65 -5.78 14.67 -1.80
CA SER A 65 -6.24 16.00 -2.14
C SER A 65 -5.82 17.02 -1.09
N TYR A 66 -5.10 18.05 -1.51
CA TYR A 66 -4.73 19.21 -0.69
C TYR A 66 -5.83 20.31 -0.69
N GLN A 67 -6.93 20.10 -1.41
CA GLN A 67 -8.08 20.98 -1.41
C GLN A 67 -9.00 20.73 -0.20
N LYS A 68 -9.99 21.61 -0.01
CA LYS A 68 -10.97 21.47 1.10
C LYS A 68 -11.82 20.22 1.00
N THR A 69 -11.99 19.67 -0.22
CA THR A 69 -12.78 18.48 -0.53
C THR A 69 -11.97 17.49 -1.35
N ALA A 70 -12.47 16.27 -1.48
CA ALA A 70 -11.86 15.22 -2.29
C ALA A 70 -12.18 15.33 -3.79
N ASP A 71 -13.17 16.14 -4.18
CA ASP A 71 -13.80 16.12 -5.51
C ASP A 71 -12.80 16.30 -6.65
N CYS A 72 -11.79 17.21 -6.48
CA CYS A 72 -10.80 17.43 -7.51
C CYS A 72 -9.93 16.18 -7.74
N TRP A 73 -9.56 15.48 -6.66
CA TRP A 73 -8.76 14.28 -6.77
C TRP A 73 -9.57 13.12 -7.36
N PHE A 74 -10.83 12.94 -6.97
CA PHE A 74 -11.72 11.96 -7.59
C PHE A 74 -11.83 12.16 -9.09
N HIS A 75 -11.87 13.43 -9.55
CA HIS A 75 -11.86 13.74 -10.98
C HIS A 75 -10.52 13.33 -11.64
N VAL A 76 -9.38 13.64 -11.02
CA VAL A 76 -8.04 13.31 -11.55
C VAL A 76 -7.84 11.80 -11.68
N VAL A 77 -8.29 11.00 -10.69
CA VAL A 77 -8.07 9.55 -10.66
C VAL A 77 -9.19 8.75 -11.33
N SER A 78 -10.26 9.40 -11.76
CA SER A 78 -11.43 8.70 -12.35
C SER A 78 -11.09 7.65 -13.41
N PRO A 79 -10.05 7.81 -14.27
CA PRO A 79 -9.69 6.76 -15.24
C PRO A 79 -9.15 5.47 -14.59
N LEU A 80 -8.65 5.56 -13.35
CA LEU A 80 -8.11 4.42 -12.59
C LEU A 80 -9.10 3.84 -11.57
N ASP A 81 -10.22 4.53 -11.32
CA ASP A 81 -11.18 4.20 -10.26
C ASP A 81 -12.42 3.43 -10.77
N ASN A 82 -12.59 3.32 -12.09
CA ASN A 82 -13.83 2.84 -12.69
C ASN A 82 -14.17 1.35 -12.46
N ASP A 83 -13.22 0.53 -12.02
CA ASP A 83 -13.38 -0.93 -11.88
C ASP A 83 -12.91 -1.47 -10.53
N GLY A 84 -12.79 -0.58 -9.54
CA GLY A 84 -12.40 -0.95 -8.16
C GLY A 84 -10.93 -1.32 -7.98
N ARG A 85 -10.07 -1.08 -9.00
CA ARG A 85 -8.62 -1.31 -8.91
C ARG A 85 -7.90 -0.34 -7.98
N LEU A 86 -8.47 0.85 -7.73
CA LEU A 86 -7.88 1.87 -6.87
C LEU A 86 -8.11 1.54 -5.40
N LYS A 87 -7.04 1.49 -4.64
CA LYS A 87 -6.98 1.31 -3.19
C LYS A 87 -6.22 2.48 -2.57
N ILE A 88 -6.56 2.89 -1.34
CA ILE A 88 -5.93 4.05 -0.73
C ILE A 88 -5.46 3.80 0.70
N ALA A 89 -4.40 4.47 1.11
CA ALA A 89 -4.15 4.80 2.51
C ALA A 89 -4.69 6.20 2.81
N ILE A 90 -5.04 6.46 4.05
CA ILE A 90 -5.49 7.77 4.53
C ILE A 90 -4.27 8.57 4.99
N GLY A 91 -4.07 9.77 4.43
CA GLY A 91 -3.04 10.72 4.83
C GLY A 91 -3.55 11.81 5.76
N ASP A 92 -2.66 12.73 6.15
CA ASP A 92 -2.99 13.84 7.07
C ASP A 92 -4.01 14.80 6.46
N ASN A 93 -3.93 15.03 5.15
CA ASN A 93 -4.87 15.91 4.42
C ASN A 93 -6.28 15.33 4.32
N GLU A 94 -6.46 14.01 4.39
CA GLU A 94 -7.78 13.37 4.43
C GLU A 94 -8.48 13.51 5.79
N MET A 95 -7.75 13.83 6.87
CA MET A 95 -8.28 13.81 8.24
C MET A 95 -9.25 14.96 8.61
N PHE A 96 -9.50 15.90 7.70
CA PHE A 96 -10.57 16.88 7.91
C PHE A 96 -11.93 16.18 7.84
N PRO A 97 -12.85 16.36 8.85
CA PRO A 97 -14.02 15.49 9.02
C PRO A 97 -14.89 15.32 7.77
N TYR A 98 -15.15 16.41 7.04
CA TYR A 98 -15.94 16.34 5.81
C TYR A 98 -15.21 15.57 4.71
N LYS A 99 -13.94 15.87 4.47
CA LYS A 99 -13.11 15.20 3.46
C LYS A 99 -12.90 13.73 3.80
N PHE A 100 -12.64 13.42 5.08
CA PHE A 100 -12.54 12.04 5.56
C PHE A 100 -13.80 11.24 5.22
N SER A 101 -14.99 11.80 5.51
CA SER A 101 -16.25 11.14 5.17
C SER A 101 -16.46 10.92 3.67
N GLN A 102 -15.96 11.83 2.82
CA GLN A 102 -16.01 11.66 1.36
C GLN A 102 -15.19 10.42 0.92
N TYR A 103 -13.96 10.27 1.40
CA TYR A 103 -13.12 9.11 1.09
C TYR A 103 -13.72 7.80 1.63
N MET A 104 -14.13 7.78 2.91
CA MET A 104 -14.74 6.59 3.52
C MET A 104 -15.96 6.12 2.74
N LYS A 105 -16.81 7.05 2.31
CA LYS A 105 -18.01 6.75 1.52
C LYS A 105 -17.67 6.29 0.11
N HIS A 106 -16.76 7.00 -0.58
CA HIS A 106 -16.40 6.71 -1.98
C HIS A 106 -15.80 5.31 -2.13
N PHE A 107 -14.89 4.94 -1.23
CA PHE A 107 -14.24 3.62 -1.24
C PHE A 107 -14.99 2.55 -0.41
N ASN A 108 -16.20 2.86 0.06
CA ASN A 108 -17.01 1.95 0.89
C ASN A 108 -16.24 1.37 2.08
N MET A 109 -15.39 2.19 2.72
CA MET A 109 -14.58 1.79 3.86
C MET A 109 -15.34 1.94 5.17
N THR A 110 -15.29 0.91 6.02
CA THR A 110 -15.82 0.95 7.40
C THR A 110 -14.74 1.36 8.42
N LYS A 111 -13.46 1.09 8.09
CA LYS A 111 -12.29 1.51 8.85
C LYS A 111 -11.24 2.05 7.89
N PRO A 112 -10.38 3.00 8.31
CA PRO A 112 -9.34 3.58 7.44
C PRO A 112 -8.11 2.68 7.29
N TYR A 113 -8.15 1.46 7.81
CA TYR A 113 -7.17 0.40 7.69
C TYR A 113 -7.88 -0.90 7.29
N TYR A 114 -7.31 -1.66 6.39
CA TYR A 114 -7.91 -2.86 5.82
C TYR A 114 -6.86 -3.69 5.09
N SER A 115 -7.22 -4.88 4.66
CA SER A 115 -6.38 -5.73 3.82
C SER A 115 -7.19 -6.36 2.69
N PHE A 116 -6.49 -6.80 1.65
CA PHE A 116 -7.05 -7.55 0.54
C PHE A 116 -5.96 -8.39 -0.12
N ASN A 117 -6.37 -9.40 -0.86
CA ASN A 117 -5.46 -10.19 -1.69
C ASN A 117 -5.72 -9.88 -3.16
N TYR A 118 -4.66 -9.86 -3.97
CA TYR A 118 -4.75 -9.90 -5.42
C TYR A 118 -3.69 -10.89 -5.94
N GLY A 119 -4.13 -11.89 -6.71
CA GLY A 119 -3.24 -13.02 -7.02
C GLY A 119 -2.69 -13.68 -5.75
N ASN A 120 -1.38 -13.84 -5.71
CA ASN A 120 -0.64 -14.38 -4.56
C ASN A 120 0.03 -13.31 -3.69
N VAL A 121 -0.43 -12.07 -3.79
CA VAL A 121 0.03 -10.93 -2.98
C VAL A 121 -1.03 -10.55 -1.96
N HIS A 122 -0.62 -10.43 -0.72
CA HIS A 122 -1.41 -9.83 0.36
C HIS A 122 -1.04 -8.37 0.54
N PHE A 123 -2.03 -7.49 0.49
CA PHE A 123 -1.89 -6.05 0.70
C PHE A 123 -2.54 -5.64 2.01
N LEU A 124 -1.80 -4.91 2.86
CA LEU A 124 -2.27 -4.37 4.13
C LEU A 124 -2.14 -2.85 4.16
N SER A 125 -3.26 -2.14 4.23
CA SER A 125 -3.34 -0.69 4.43
C SER A 125 -3.34 -0.34 5.91
N MET A 126 -2.43 0.55 6.32
CA MET A 126 -2.38 1.09 7.68
C MET A 126 -2.75 2.57 7.69
N ALA A 127 -3.56 2.99 8.67
CA ALA A 127 -3.89 4.39 8.91
C ALA A 127 -2.86 5.00 9.87
N THR A 128 -1.85 5.65 9.33
CA THR A 128 -0.76 6.28 10.10
C THR A 128 -0.85 7.81 10.15
N ALA A 129 -1.91 8.41 9.58
CA ALA A 129 -2.17 9.83 9.68
C ALA A 129 -2.30 10.29 11.14
N LYS A 130 -1.86 11.51 11.44
CA LYS A 130 -1.89 12.07 12.80
C LYS A 130 -3.32 12.38 13.22
N ASN A 131 -3.98 11.41 13.86
CA ASN A 131 -5.33 11.58 14.37
C ASN A 131 -5.52 10.82 15.68
N LYS A 132 -6.06 11.49 16.71
CA LYS A 132 -6.36 10.89 18.03
C LYS A 132 -7.52 9.89 17.97
N GLU A 133 -8.41 10.02 17.01
CA GLU A 133 -9.59 9.16 16.83
C GLU A 133 -9.25 7.83 16.15
N ILE A 134 -8.08 7.76 15.49
CA ILE A 134 -7.57 6.57 14.80
C ILE A 134 -6.20 6.22 15.39
N PRO A 135 -6.18 5.74 16.66
CA PRO A 135 -4.92 5.38 17.29
C PRO A 135 -4.31 4.14 16.64
N TYR A 136 -2.99 4.10 16.59
CA TYR A 136 -2.22 2.95 16.11
C TYR A 136 -1.25 2.39 17.14
N ASN A 137 -1.35 2.80 18.42
CA ASN A 137 -0.54 2.28 19.51
C ASN A 137 -0.86 0.80 19.82
N GLU A 138 -0.04 0.15 20.62
CA GLU A 138 -0.10 -1.28 20.94
C GLU A 138 -1.47 -1.74 21.49
N THR A 139 -2.21 -0.86 22.16
CA THR A 139 -3.53 -1.18 22.71
C THR A 139 -4.69 -0.93 21.74
N SER A 140 -4.41 -0.33 20.57
CA SER A 140 -5.42 0.04 19.58
C SER A 140 -6.03 -1.16 18.87
N GLU A 141 -7.25 -0.97 18.36
CA GLU A 141 -7.87 -1.95 17.47
C GLU A 141 -7.07 -2.16 16.18
N GLN A 142 -6.42 -1.10 15.68
CA GLN A 142 -5.59 -1.19 14.49
C GLN A 142 -4.36 -2.07 14.71
N TYR A 143 -3.66 -1.93 15.84
CA TYR A 143 -2.50 -2.77 16.15
C TYR A 143 -2.89 -4.26 16.21
N LYS A 144 -4.00 -4.58 16.89
CA LYS A 144 -4.53 -5.95 16.94
C LYS A 144 -4.89 -6.47 15.55
N PHE A 145 -5.55 -5.63 14.74
CA PHE A 145 -5.88 -5.98 13.35
C PHE A 145 -4.62 -6.29 12.54
N VAL A 146 -3.61 -5.41 12.55
CA VAL A 146 -2.35 -5.58 11.81
C VAL A 146 -1.63 -6.87 12.22
N ASN A 147 -1.48 -7.11 13.54
CA ASN A 147 -0.82 -8.32 14.04
C ASN A 147 -1.56 -9.61 13.61
N ASP A 148 -2.88 -9.63 13.73
CA ASP A 148 -3.68 -10.81 13.37
C ASP A 148 -3.75 -11.03 11.86
N ASP A 149 -3.76 -9.96 11.08
CA ASP A 149 -3.85 -10.00 9.64
C ASP A 149 -2.53 -10.48 9.01
N LEU A 150 -1.40 -9.91 9.44
CA LEU A 150 -0.07 -10.36 9.01
C LEU A 150 0.18 -11.83 9.38
N ARG A 151 -0.26 -12.26 10.57
CA ARG A 151 -0.17 -13.68 10.95
C ARG A 151 -0.96 -14.56 9.99
N ARG A 152 -2.19 -14.19 9.64
CA ARG A 152 -3.01 -14.97 8.68
C ARG A 152 -2.38 -15.00 7.30
N ALA A 153 -1.82 -13.89 6.83
CA ALA A 153 -1.13 -13.83 5.55
C ALA A 153 0.12 -14.72 5.53
N HIS A 154 0.94 -14.65 6.58
CA HIS A 154 2.13 -15.48 6.75
C HIS A 154 1.81 -16.98 6.77
N ASP A 155 0.74 -17.38 7.45
CA ASP A 155 0.33 -18.79 7.58
C ASP A 155 -0.32 -19.34 6.29
N ASN A 156 -0.77 -18.44 5.38
CA ASN A 156 -1.44 -18.81 4.14
C ASN A 156 -0.46 -19.15 3.02
N LYS A 157 -0.36 -20.44 2.68
CA LYS A 157 0.57 -20.94 1.65
C LYS A 157 0.25 -20.52 0.22
N SER A 158 -0.90 -19.89 -0.03
CA SER A 158 -1.22 -19.29 -1.33
C SER A 158 -0.71 -17.85 -1.47
N ILE A 159 -0.19 -17.25 -0.40
CA ILE A 159 0.42 -15.93 -0.40
C ILE A 159 1.93 -16.07 -0.50
N ASN A 160 2.52 -15.50 -1.53
CA ASN A 160 3.96 -15.43 -1.71
C ASN A 160 4.53 -14.10 -1.20
N TRP A 161 3.77 -13.01 -1.31
CA TRP A 161 4.23 -11.68 -1.00
C TRP A 161 3.32 -10.95 -0.03
N ILE A 162 3.90 -10.28 0.94
CA ILE A 162 3.17 -9.40 1.89
C ILE A 162 3.65 -7.97 1.68
N ILE A 163 2.76 -7.12 1.18
CA ILE A 163 2.99 -5.71 0.93
C ILE A 163 2.21 -4.89 1.96
N VAL A 164 2.90 -4.13 2.79
CA VAL A 164 2.27 -3.15 3.69
C VAL A 164 2.34 -1.77 3.05
N TYR A 165 1.30 -0.97 3.20
CA TYR A 165 1.35 0.41 2.76
C TYR A 165 0.69 1.36 3.76
N SER A 166 1.27 2.55 3.87
CA SER A 166 0.82 3.57 4.81
C SER A 166 1.18 4.96 4.31
N PHE A 167 0.65 6.00 4.95
CA PHE A 167 1.00 7.37 4.59
C PHE A 167 2.34 7.79 5.21
N ARG A 168 2.46 7.77 6.55
CA ARG A 168 3.66 8.27 7.23
C ARG A 168 4.84 7.31 7.08
N ALA A 169 6.01 7.91 6.91
CA ALA A 169 7.25 7.17 6.71
C ALA A 169 7.75 6.53 8.02
N PHE A 170 8.03 5.24 7.98
CA PHE A 170 8.79 4.52 9.00
C PHE A 170 10.24 4.97 9.00
N TYR A 171 10.87 4.94 7.84
CA TYR A 171 12.27 5.29 7.62
C TYR A 171 12.40 6.37 6.56
N SER A 172 13.29 7.31 6.76
CA SER A 172 13.55 8.39 5.82
C SER A 172 14.98 8.92 5.96
N SER A 173 15.56 9.33 4.85
CA SER A 173 16.72 10.22 4.84
C SER A 173 16.39 11.61 5.41
N ASN A 174 17.40 12.43 5.66
CA ASN A 174 17.19 13.79 6.11
C ASN A 174 16.50 14.62 5.02
N THR A 175 15.24 14.95 5.28
CA THR A 175 14.37 15.76 4.42
C THR A 175 13.34 16.47 5.32
N THR A 176 12.22 16.93 4.79
CA THR A 176 11.22 17.71 5.54
C THR A 176 10.61 16.94 6.72
N HIS A 177 10.32 15.65 6.54
CA HIS A 177 9.75 14.82 7.60
C HIS A 177 10.70 13.66 7.94
N PRO A 178 11.10 13.51 9.22
CA PRO A 178 11.88 12.35 9.63
C PRO A 178 11.04 11.07 9.60
N GLY A 179 11.70 9.91 9.57
CA GLY A 179 11.06 8.65 9.90
C GLY A 179 10.52 8.67 11.34
N LEU A 180 9.49 7.89 11.62
CA LEU A 180 8.81 7.89 12.92
C LEU A 180 9.23 6.69 13.76
N ASP A 181 10.01 6.96 14.82
CA ASP A 181 10.47 5.95 15.77
C ASP A 181 9.30 5.15 16.37
N GLU A 182 8.18 5.82 16.66
CA GLU A 182 6.98 5.17 17.18
C GLU A 182 6.43 4.09 16.22
N LEU A 183 6.42 4.34 14.90
CA LEU A 183 6.01 3.34 13.92
C LEU A 183 7.02 2.22 13.79
N GLN A 184 8.32 2.55 13.82
CA GLN A 184 9.40 1.57 13.79
C GLN A 184 9.28 0.61 14.97
N ASP A 185 9.16 1.14 16.20
CA ASP A 185 9.14 0.36 17.43
C ASP A 185 7.90 -0.55 17.54
N LEU A 186 6.75 -0.08 17.06
CA LEU A 186 5.51 -0.83 17.17
C LEU A 186 5.34 -1.90 16.08
N TYR A 187 5.68 -1.58 14.84
CA TYR A 187 5.25 -2.39 13.71
C TYR A 187 6.39 -3.11 12.98
N HIS A 188 7.61 -2.55 12.94
CA HIS A 188 8.69 -3.23 12.25
C HIS A 188 9.02 -4.60 12.86
N PRO A 189 8.98 -4.82 14.20
CA PRO A 189 9.10 -6.17 14.76
C PRO A 189 8.04 -7.16 14.27
N LEU A 190 6.82 -6.69 13.99
CA LEU A 190 5.77 -7.51 13.39
C LEU A 190 6.07 -7.82 11.92
N PHE A 191 6.64 -6.85 11.19
CA PHE A 191 7.01 -7.05 9.78
C PHE A 191 8.10 -8.10 9.65
N ASP A 192 9.15 -8.03 10.48
CA ASP A 192 10.20 -9.05 10.54
C ASP A 192 9.64 -10.43 10.91
N LYS A 193 8.76 -10.46 11.92
CA LYS A 193 8.17 -11.72 12.43
C LYS A 193 7.32 -12.45 11.39
N TYR A 194 6.57 -11.70 10.59
CA TYR A 194 5.59 -12.26 9.66
C TYR A 194 6.04 -12.22 8.19
N GLY A 195 7.28 -11.82 7.93
CA GLY A 195 7.87 -11.86 6.59
C GLY A 195 7.23 -10.85 5.64
N VAL A 196 7.08 -9.60 6.07
CA VAL A 196 6.71 -8.51 5.16
C VAL A 196 7.86 -8.27 4.19
N ASP A 197 7.56 -8.18 2.89
CA ASP A 197 8.56 -8.04 1.85
C ASP A 197 8.83 -6.57 1.49
N VAL A 198 7.75 -5.79 1.33
CA VAL A 198 7.83 -4.38 0.93
C VAL A 198 6.90 -3.53 1.79
N VAL A 199 7.40 -2.37 2.23
CA VAL A 199 6.60 -1.35 2.90
C VAL A 199 6.59 -0.09 2.03
N LEU A 200 5.43 0.25 1.48
CA LEU A 200 5.22 1.46 0.71
C LEU A 200 4.78 2.59 1.64
N GLN A 201 5.41 3.74 1.52
CA GLN A 201 5.13 4.90 2.35
C GLN A 201 5.19 6.20 1.54
N ALA A 202 4.68 7.32 2.07
CA ALA A 202 4.63 8.62 1.43
C ALA A 202 5.03 9.74 2.40
N HIS A 203 4.27 10.85 2.46
CA HIS A 203 4.46 12.00 3.34
C HIS A 203 5.71 12.85 3.06
N ASN A 204 6.83 12.24 2.68
CA ASN A 204 7.96 12.95 2.12
C ASN A 204 7.80 13.05 0.60
N HIS A 205 7.66 14.26 0.08
CA HIS A 205 7.44 14.50 -1.34
C HIS A 205 8.73 14.28 -2.15
N ASN A 206 9.16 13.02 -2.16
CA ASN A 206 10.35 12.54 -2.87
C ASN A 206 10.27 11.02 -3.01
N TYR A 207 11.27 10.44 -3.68
CA TYR A 207 11.46 9.00 -3.75
C TYR A 207 12.65 8.58 -2.91
N GLN A 208 12.51 7.49 -2.17
CA GLN A 208 13.59 6.85 -1.42
C GLN A 208 13.37 5.34 -1.42
N ARG A 209 14.43 4.56 -1.55
CA ARG A 209 14.39 3.11 -1.34
C ARG A 209 15.52 2.66 -0.44
N THR A 210 15.19 1.86 0.57
CA THR A 210 16.18 1.30 1.52
C THR A 210 16.78 0.00 0.96
N TYR A 211 17.86 -0.43 1.54
CA TYR A 211 18.26 -1.84 1.57
C TYR A 211 17.17 -2.66 2.25
N PRO A 212 17.15 -4.00 2.10
CA PRO A 212 16.41 -4.85 3.03
C PRO A 212 16.93 -4.62 4.45
N ILE A 213 16.03 -4.32 5.39
CA ILE A 213 16.40 -3.94 6.76
C ILE A 213 15.54 -4.66 7.78
N ASN A 214 16.17 -5.13 8.87
CA ASN A 214 15.49 -5.63 10.06
C ASN A 214 15.47 -4.58 11.17
N TYR A 215 14.49 -4.73 12.06
CA TYR A 215 14.38 -3.90 13.25
C TYR A 215 15.59 -4.08 14.18
N ASN A 216 16.07 -2.98 14.73
CA ASN A 216 17.19 -2.98 15.67
C ASN A 216 16.68 -2.61 17.06
N VAL A 217 16.49 -3.60 17.91
CA VAL A 217 15.96 -3.43 19.28
C VAL A 217 16.85 -2.54 20.18
N THR A 218 18.12 -2.35 19.83
CA THR A 218 19.05 -1.54 20.62
C THR A 218 19.18 -0.10 20.11
N LYS A 219 18.86 0.14 18.85
CA LYS A 219 18.94 1.45 18.18
C LYS A 219 17.85 1.54 17.11
N THR A 220 16.63 1.80 17.52
CA THR A 220 15.43 1.72 16.69
C THR A 220 15.52 2.54 15.39
N PHE A 221 16.06 3.76 15.45
CA PHE A 221 16.29 4.63 14.28
C PHE A 221 17.50 4.22 13.42
N THR A 222 18.22 3.15 13.78
CA THR A 222 19.36 2.61 13.00
C THR A 222 19.09 1.14 12.70
N PRO A 223 18.31 0.83 11.67
CA PRO A 223 17.95 -0.55 11.33
C PRO A 223 19.18 -1.37 10.92
N ILE A 224 19.04 -2.69 10.98
CA ILE A 224 20.07 -3.64 10.56
C ILE A 224 19.92 -3.91 9.08
N ILE A 225 20.90 -3.55 8.26
CA ILE A 225 20.93 -3.91 6.85
C ILE A 225 21.24 -5.39 6.74
N THR A 226 20.35 -6.14 6.11
CA THR A 226 20.44 -7.59 5.99
C THR A 226 21.07 -8.03 4.67
N ASP A 227 20.95 -7.21 3.64
CA ASP A 227 21.54 -7.41 2.33
C ASP A 227 22.04 -6.06 1.77
N ARG A 228 23.18 -6.06 1.11
CA ARG A 228 23.81 -4.85 0.53
C ARG A 228 23.77 -4.84 -1.00
N GLU A 229 23.13 -5.82 -1.61
CA GLU A 229 22.80 -5.74 -3.03
C GLU A 229 21.89 -4.53 -3.29
N THR A 230 22.03 -3.94 -4.45
CA THR A 230 21.31 -2.69 -4.78
C THR A 230 20.17 -2.88 -5.77
N GLU A 231 20.22 -3.95 -6.56
CA GLU A 231 19.25 -4.14 -7.65
C GLU A 231 18.63 -5.54 -7.66
N LYS A 232 19.35 -6.58 -7.22
CA LYS A 232 18.88 -7.96 -7.28
C LYS A 232 19.00 -8.65 -5.93
N TYR A 233 17.85 -8.98 -5.37
CA TYR A 233 17.74 -9.71 -4.12
C TYR A 233 17.26 -11.12 -4.43
N GLU A 234 18.15 -12.10 -4.28
CA GLU A 234 17.85 -13.49 -4.54
C GLU A 234 17.65 -14.26 -3.22
N ASN A 235 16.83 -15.30 -3.29
CA ASN A 235 16.57 -16.20 -2.15
C ASN A 235 15.93 -15.51 -0.93
N ASP A 236 14.93 -14.65 -1.19
CA ASP A 236 14.12 -14.03 -0.13
C ASP A 236 14.97 -13.19 0.85
N PRO A 237 15.25 -11.91 0.55
CA PRO A 237 16.04 -11.05 1.40
C PRO A 237 15.41 -10.97 2.79
N LYS A 238 16.21 -11.17 3.82
CA LYS A 238 15.73 -11.18 5.21
C LYS A 238 15.45 -9.76 5.66
N GLY A 239 14.19 -9.39 5.66
CA GLY A 239 13.70 -8.09 6.09
C GLY A 239 13.08 -7.26 4.95
N PRO A 240 12.11 -6.41 5.28
CA PRO A 240 11.38 -5.60 4.30
C PRO A 240 12.26 -4.53 3.65
N ILE A 241 11.91 -4.17 2.40
CA ILE A 241 12.39 -2.97 1.72
C ILE A 241 11.35 -1.86 1.94
N PHE A 242 11.78 -0.73 2.51
CA PHE A 242 10.91 0.44 2.66
C PHE A 242 11.10 1.39 1.47
N ILE A 243 9.98 1.76 0.84
CA ILE A 243 9.99 2.61 -0.35
C ILE A 243 9.06 3.81 -0.13
N THR A 244 9.64 5.00 -0.09
CA THR A 244 8.88 6.26 -0.08
C THR A 244 8.56 6.65 -1.51
N VAL A 245 7.27 6.88 -1.80
CA VAL A 245 6.77 7.28 -3.12
C VAL A 245 5.83 8.49 -2.98
N GLY A 246 6.29 9.55 -2.31
CA GLY A 246 5.54 10.80 -2.17
C GLY A 246 5.68 11.71 -3.40
N THR A 247 5.53 11.13 -4.57
CA THR A 247 5.92 11.74 -5.85
C THR A 247 4.73 12.00 -6.78
N GLY A 248 3.51 11.84 -6.26
CA GLY A 248 2.28 11.87 -7.04
C GLY A 248 2.01 13.18 -7.77
N GLY A 249 2.35 14.34 -7.16
CA GLY A 249 2.10 15.60 -7.87
C GLY A 249 2.38 16.89 -7.12
N GLU A 250 2.43 16.89 -5.79
CA GLU A 250 2.73 18.08 -4.97
C GLU A 250 4.20 18.48 -5.02
N ASP A 251 4.51 19.67 -4.57
CA ASP A 251 5.87 20.24 -4.61
C ASP A 251 6.87 19.32 -3.88
N LEU A 252 7.97 19.01 -4.56
CA LEU A 252 8.97 18.05 -4.08
C LEU A 252 9.84 18.65 -2.99
N TYR A 253 10.20 17.84 -1.99
CA TYR A 253 11.07 18.21 -0.88
C TYR A 253 12.54 17.89 -1.15
N ASN A 254 13.41 18.82 -0.73
CA ASN A 254 14.86 18.66 -0.83
C ASN A 254 15.41 17.70 0.23
N PHE A 255 16.48 17.00 -0.13
CA PHE A 255 17.29 16.26 0.82
C PHE A 255 18.39 17.16 1.40
N THR A 256 18.68 16.97 2.69
CA THR A 256 19.82 17.58 3.37
C THR A 256 20.88 16.54 3.75
N GLY A 257 20.63 15.26 3.45
CA GLY A 257 21.55 14.14 3.65
C GLY A 257 20.92 12.83 3.17
N GLN A 258 21.73 11.76 3.17
CA GLN A 258 21.27 10.40 2.85
C GLN A 258 21.51 9.50 4.06
N ALA A 259 20.48 8.79 4.48
CA ALA A 259 20.59 7.81 5.56
C ALA A 259 21.41 6.59 5.11
N PRO A 260 22.24 5.99 5.98
CA PRO A 260 23.10 4.86 5.59
C PRO A 260 22.37 3.62 5.09
N TYR A 261 21.10 3.49 5.43
CA TYR A 261 20.21 2.39 5.00
C TYR A 261 19.44 2.71 3.72
N VAL A 262 19.57 3.89 3.13
CA VAL A 262 18.93 4.29 1.87
C VAL A 262 19.88 4.08 0.70
N ILE A 263 19.47 3.30 -0.30
CA ILE A 263 20.25 3.02 -1.51
C ILE A 263 20.17 4.19 -2.48
N THR A 264 18.94 4.61 -2.76
CA THR A 264 18.66 5.64 -3.76
C THR A 264 17.62 6.63 -3.23
N GLN A 265 17.80 7.89 -3.61
CA GLN A 265 16.87 8.97 -3.29
C GLN A 265 16.94 10.06 -4.35
N PHE A 266 15.78 10.60 -4.71
CA PHE A 266 15.70 11.69 -5.68
C PHE A 266 14.37 12.45 -5.62
N GLN A 267 14.32 13.61 -6.28
CA GLN A 267 13.15 14.48 -6.38
C GLN A 267 12.66 14.47 -7.83
N ARG A 268 11.70 13.60 -8.11
CA ARG A 268 11.04 13.51 -9.42
C ARG A 268 9.60 13.09 -9.23
N HIS A 269 8.68 13.76 -9.94
CA HIS A 269 7.30 13.31 -10.01
C HIS A 269 7.20 12.04 -10.86
N GLY A 270 6.43 11.09 -10.38
CA GLY A 270 6.22 9.81 -11.01
C GLY A 270 5.58 8.82 -10.06
N PHE A 271 5.71 7.55 -10.34
CA PHE A 271 5.15 6.48 -9.54
C PHE A 271 6.05 5.23 -9.58
N LEU A 272 5.91 4.39 -8.58
CA LEU A 272 6.50 3.05 -8.55
C LEU A 272 5.52 2.08 -9.19
N ASN A 273 5.99 1.28 -10.16
CA ASN A 273 5.29 0.11 -10.66
C ASN A 273 6.02 -1.15 -10.19
N ILE A 274 5.28 -2.13 -9.73
CA ILE A 274 5.82 -3.45 -9.37
C ILE A 274 5.11 -4.50 -10.21
N ASP A 275 5.88 -5.22 -11.03
CA ASP A 275 5.41 -6.37 -11.80
C ASP A 275 5.63 -7.63 -10.96
N VAL A 276 4.56 -8.38 -10.72
CA VAL A 276 4.58 -9.71 -10.12
C VAL A 276 4.62 -10.70 -11.27
N VAL A 277 5.69 -11.46 -11.39
CA VAL A 277 5.95 -12.31 -12.55
C VAL A 277 6.45 -13.71 -12.16
N GLU A 278 6.65 -14.57 -13.16
CA GLU A 278 7.14 -15.95 -12.97
C GLU A 278 6.26 -16.75 -12.01
N ASN A 279 4.95 -16.76 -12.29
CA ASN A 279 3.95 -17.40 -11.43
C ASN A 279 3.98 -16.84 -9.99
N GLY A 280 4.28 -15.53 -9.87
CA GLY A 280 4.30 -14.82 -8.60
C GLY A 280 5.49 -15.13 -7.70
N THR A 281 6.61 -15.63 -8.25
CA THR A 281 7.84 -15.88 -7.48
C THR A 281 8.84 -14.74 -7.57
N ARG A 282 8.58 -13.73 -8.43
CA ARG A 282 9.47 -12.59 -8.60
C ARG A 282 8.70 -11.28 -8.64
N LEU A 283 9.23 -10.28 -7.94
CA LEU A 283 8.81 -8.87 -8.03
C LEU A 283 9.86 -8.07 -8.80
N ASN A 284 9.44 -7.31 -9.81
CA ASN A 284 10.28 -6.33 -10.48
C ASN A 284 9.72 -4.92 -10.20
N GLY A 285 10.42 -4.12 -9.42
CA GLY A 285 10.05 -2.75 -9.12
C GLY A 285 10.74 -1.75 -10.04
N ASN A 286 9.98 -0.80 -10.60
CA ASN A 286 10.49 0.25 -11.48
C ASN A 286 9.85 1.60 -11.13
N PHE A 287 10.65 2.65 -10.90
CA PHE A 287 10.13 3.99 -10.75
C PHE A 287 10.09 4.72 -12.12
N TYR A 288 8.90 5.08 -12.56
CA TYR A 288 8.67 5.79 -13.81
C TYR A 288 8.48 7.29 -13.59
N GLU A 289 9.46 8.08 -14.04
CA GLU A 289 9.39 9.55 -14.00
C GLU A 289 8.38 10.08 -15.04
N ASN A 290 7.61 11.12 -14.70
CA ASN A 290 6.60 11.71 -15.59
C ASN A 290 7.14 12.36 -16.87
N ARG A 291 8.42 12.70 -16.93
CA ARG A 291 9.04 13.43 -18.05
C ARG A 291 10.06 12.61 -18.82
N ALA A 292 10.58 11.56 -18.22
CA ALA A 292 11.54 10.68 -18.85
C ALA A 292 10.85 9.41 -19.38
N LYS A 293 11.39 8.84 -20.44
CA LYS A 293 10.92 7.56 -20.97
C LYS A 293 11.57 6.36 -20.26
N SER A 294 12.63 6.59 -19.47
CA SER A 294 13.36 5.57 -18.72
C SER A 294 12.96 5.59 -17.25
N ASP A 295 13.01 4.44 -16.62
CA ASP A 295 12.97 4.27 -15.18
C ASP A 295 14.16 4.99 -14.51
N LYS A 296 13.96 5.40 -13.26
CA LYS A 296 14.98 6.08 -12.45
C LYS A 296 15.54 5.19 -11.36
N ASP A 297 14.81 4.17 -10.97
CA ASP A 297 15.20 3.13 -10.04
C ASP A 297 14.59 1.83 -10.50
N HIS A 298 15.33 0.74 -10.38
CA HIS A 298 14.84 -0.60 -10.64
C HIS A 298 15.43 -1.60 -9.64
N PHE A 299 14.65 -2.60 -9.29
CA PHE A 299 15.08 -3.69 -8.44
C PHE A 299 14.27 -4.96 -8.70
N THR A 300 14.83 -6.09 -8.33
CA THR A 300 14.20 -7.40 -8.43
C THR A 300 14.32 -8.14 -7.10
N ILE A 301 13.22 -8.76 -6.66
CA ILE A 301 13.21 -9.68 -5.51
C ILE A 301 12.74 -11.04 -6.00
N THR A 302 13.43 -12.11 -5.65
CA THR A 302 13.09 -13.50 -6.03
C THR A 302 12.97 -14.38 -4.79
N LYS A 303 11.89 -15.19 -4.72
CA LYS A 303 11.65 -16.22 -3.70
C LYS A 303 11.73 -17.63 -4.27
#